data_4cf6678a81cfe6f4865c4f834a149eaf
#
_entry.id   4cf6678a81cfe6f4865c4f834a149eaf
#
_cell.length_a   1.000
_cell.length_b   1.000
_cell.length_c   1.000
_cell.angle_alpha   90.00
_cell.angle_beta   90.00
_cell.angle_gamma   90.00
#
_symmetry.space_group_name_H-M   'P 1'
#
loop_
_entity.id
_entity.type
_entity.pdbx_description
1 polymer ?
#
loop_
_entity_poly.entity_id
_entity_poly.type
_entity_poly.pdbx_seq_one_letter_code
_entity_poly.pdbx_strand_id
1 'polypeptide(L)'
;MGILELQNLTYSYDKKRKVLRGINAQMEAGKMYAILGPSGCGKTTLLSLLGGLDSPTSGNILFEGKDIAQAGLAGHRKKNVSFIFQSYNLIDYMTPQENVRLTSKKPALPFLERLGLTREESKRNVLKLSGGQQQRVAIARAVSYTH
;
A
#
# COMPACT_ATOMS: atom_id res chain seq x y z
N MET A 1 -13.37 14.42 12.25
CA MET A 1 -12.49 14.69 11.10
C MET A 1 -11.81 13.38 10.69
N GLY A 2 -11.97 12.99 9.46
CA GLY A 2 -11.33 11.78 8.95
C GLY A 2 -9.83 11.95 8.80
N ILE A 3 -9.09 10.85 8.95
CA ILE A 3 -7.66 10.85 8.60
C ILE A 3 -7.46 10.90 7.09
N LEU A 4 -8.37 10.31 6.33
CA LEU A 4 -8.38 10.29 4.88
C LEU A 4 -9.77 10.66 4.37
N GLU A 5 -9.85 11.61 3.45
CA GLU A 5 -11.11 12.10 2.91
C GLU A 5 -11.05 12.17 1.39
N LEU A 6 -12.09 11.70 0.74
CA LEU A 6 -12.29 11.73 -0.72
C LEU A 6 -13.36 12.73 -1.06
N GLN A 7 -13.06 13.66 -1.95
CA GLN A 7 -13.99 14.71 -2.36
C GLN A 7 -14.19 14.66 -3.86
N ASN A 8 -15.37 14.21 -4.29
CA ASN A 8 -15.78 14.10 -5.69
C ASN A 8 -14.74 13.41 -6.60
N LEU A 9 -14.11 12.36 -6.06
CA LEU A 9 -13.00 11.68 -6.71
C LEU A 9 -13.45 10.99 -7.99
N THR A 10 -12.88 11.41 -9.11
CA THR A 10 -13.15 10.85 -10.45
C THR A 10 -11.84 10.41 -11.10
N TYR A 11 -11.85 9.25 -11.75
CA TYR A 11 -10.70 8.74 -12.48
C TYR A 11 -11.10 8.11 -13.80
N SER A 12 -10.31 8.39 -14.83
CA SER A 12 -10.44 7.78 -16.16
C SER A 12 -9.06 7.44 -16.69
N TYR A 13 -8.89 6.22 -17.22
CA TYR A 13 -7.67 5.85 -17.95
C TYR A 13 -7.59 6.54 -19.33
N ASP A 14 -8.75 6.76 -19.90
CA ASP A 14 -8.90 7.54 -21.15
C ASP A 14 -10.05 8.54 -21.01
N LYS A 15 -10.18 9.45 -21.96
CA LYS A 15 -11.25 10.47 -21.93
C LYS A 15 -12.67 9.90 -22.06
N LYS A 16 -12.82 8.61 -22.41
CA LYS A 16 -14.13 8.01 -22.74
C LYS A 16 -14.71 7.17 -21.60
N ARG A 17 -13.87 6.53 -20.76
CA ARG A 17 -14.33 5.60 -19.73
C ARG A 17 -13.95 6.04 -18.33
N LYS A 18 -14.92 6.53 -17.59
CA LYS A 18 -14.77 6.82 -16.16
C LYS A 18 -14.80 5.51 -15.36
N VAL A 19 -13.74 5.21 -14.64
CA VAL A 19 -13.62 4.07 -13.73
C VAL A 19 -14.17 4.43 -12.36
N LEU A 20 -13.83 5.60 -11.85
CA LEU A 20 -14.38 6.17 -10.63
C LEU A 20 -15.18 7.42 -10.96
N ARG A 21 -16.35 7.59 -10.32
CA ARG A 21 -17.33 8.62 -10.68
C ARG A 21 -17.79 9.40 -9.46
N GLY A 22 -17.06 10.47 -9.12
CA GLY A 22 -17.46 11.39 -8.05
C GLY A 22 -17.59 10.73 -6.69
N ILE A 23 -16.59 9.92 -6.29
CA ILE A 23 -16.61 9.21 -5.00
C ILE A 23 -16.37 10.20 -3.86
N ASN A 24 -17.24 10.15 -2.86
CA ASN A 24 -17.09 10.86 -1.61
C ASN A 24 -17.04 9.84 -0.47
N ALA A 25 -16.01 9.91 0.37
CA ALA A 25 -15.86 9.02 1.51
C ALA A 25 -14.96 9.67 2.56
N GLN A 26 -15.13 9.27 3.81
CA GLN A 26 -14.30 9.69 4.92
C GLN A 26 -13.88 8.46 5.72
N MET A 27 -12.61 8.37 6.03
CA MET A 27 -12.01 7.27 6.79
C MET A 27 -11.40 7.83 8.07
N GLU A 28 -11.71 7.19 9.19
CA GLU A 28 -11.23 7.60 10.51
C GLU A 28 -9.98 6.82 10.91
N ALA A 29 -9.14 7.45 11.71
CA ALA A 29 -7.96 6.78 12.28
C ALA A 29 -8.37 5.59 13.18
N GLY A 30 -7.56 4.55 13.17
CA GLY A 30 -7.78 3.35 13.99
C GLY A 30 -8.89 2.43 13.52
N LYS A 31 -9.55 2.72 12.39
CA LYS A 31 -10.59 1.86 11.81
C LYS A 31 -10.05 1.08 10.61
N MET A 32 -10.63 -0.09 10.38
CA MET A 32 -10.39 -0.91 9.20
C MET A 32 -11.56 -0.74 8.22
N TYR A 33 -11.24 -0.55 6.94
CA TYR A 33 -12.21 -0.40 5.87
C TYR A 33 -12.00 -1.47 4.80
N ALA A 34 -13.08 -2.06 4.32
CA ALA A 34 -13.07 -3.01 3.22
C ALA A 34 -13.72 -2.38 1.98
N ILE A 35 -13.04 -2.48 0.84
CA ILE A 35 -13.58 -2.06 -0.46
C ILE A 35 -14.05 -3.31 -1.19
N LEU A 36 -15.36 -3.43 -1.35
CA LEU A 36 -16.02 -4.58 -1.97
C LEU A 36 -16.59 -4.22 -3.32
N GLY A 37 -16.62 -5.17 -4.22
CA GLY A 37 -17.23 -5.03 -5.54
C GLY A 37 -16.75 -6.09 -6.52
N PRO A 38 -17.42 -6.21 -7.70
CA PRO A 38 -17.04 -7.16 -8.73
C PRO A 38 -15.67 -6.82 -9.34
N SER A 39 -15.07 -7.79 -10.02
CA SER A 39 -13.83 -7.58 -10.76
C SER A 39 -13.98 -6.45 -11.80
N GLY A 40 -12.99 -5.58 -11.89
CA GLY A 40 -12.97 -4.45 -12.82
C GLY A 40 -13.81 -3.25 -12.43
N CYS A 41 -14.37 -3.19 -11.22
CA CYS A 41 -15.17 -2.02 -10.77
C CYS A 41 -14.33 -0.84 -10.25
N GLY A 42 -12.98 -0.95 -10.23
CA GLY A 42 -12.10 0.15 -9.86
C GLY A 42 -11.50 0.08 -8.45
N LYS A 43 -11.60 -1.04 -7.74
CA LYS A 43 -11.03 -1.20 -6.37
C LYS A 43 -9.53 -0.93 -6.33
N THR A 44 -8.77 -1.57 -7.21
CA THR A 44 -7.31 -1.40 -7.31
C THR A 44 -6.95 0.02 -7.73
N THR A 45 -7.71 0.62 -8.65
CA THR A 45 -7.55 2.01 -9.05
C THR A 45 -7.75 2.95 -7.86
N LEU A 46 -8.81 2.76 -7.08
CA LEU A 46 -9.06 3.56 -5.89
C LEU A 46 -7.91 3.44 -4.89
N LEU A 47 -7.44 2.23 -4.58
CA LEU A 47 -6.30 2.02 -3.67
C LEU A 47 -5.01 2.69 -4.18
N SER A 48 -4.76 2.66 -5.49
CA SER A 48 -3.62 3.34 -6.10
C SER A 48 -3.68 4.85 -5.92
N LEU A 49 -4.87 5.45 -6.07
CA LEU A 49 -5.07 6.89 -5.85
C LEU A 49 -4.92 7.26 -4.37
N LEU A 50 -5.51 6.48 -3.44
CA LEU A 50 -5.39 6.71 -1.99
C LEU A 50 -3.94 6.65 -1.53
N GLY A 51 -3.17 5.76 -2.12
CA GLY A 51 -1.75 5.62 -1.83
C GLY A 51 -0.84 6.62 -2.55
N GLY A 52 -1.38 7.45 -3.42
CA GLY A 52 -0.59 8.42 -4.19
C GLY A 52 0.30 7.79 -5.26
N LEU A 53 -0.05 6.60 -5.77
CA LEU A 53 0.65 5.97 -6.90
C LEU A 53 0.22 6.58 -8.23
N ASP A 54 -0.96 7.18 -8.27
CA ASP A 54 -1.50 7.89 -9.43
C ASP A 54 -2.27 9.13 -8.97
N SER A 55 -2.68 9.97 -9.91
CA SER A 55 -3.43 11.20 -9.66
C SER A 55 -4.86 11.06 -10.19
N PRO A 56 -5.88 11.57 -9.48
CA PRO A 56 -7.24 11.57 -9.99
C PRO A 56 -7.39 12.49 -11.22
N THR A 57 -8.37 12.18 -12.06
CA THR A 57 -8.75 13.07 -13.18
C THR A 57 -9.38 14.35 -12.65
N SER A 58 -10.17 14.24 -11.59
CA SER A 58 -10.76 15.38 -10.86
C SER A 58 -11.13 14.96 -9.43
N GLY A 59 -11.39 15.95 -8.59
CA GLY A 59 -11.61 15.74 -7.18
C GLY A 59 -10.31 15.70 -6.39
N ASN A 60 -10.41 15.60 -5.07
CA ASN A 60 -9.29 15.70 -4.15
C ASN A 60 -9.24 14.52 -3.19
N ILE A 61 -8.03 14.21 -2.74
CA ILE A 61 -7.79 13.28 -1.64
C ILE A 61 -7.06 14.06 -0.55
N LEU A 62 -7.68 14.17 0.61
CA LEU A 62 -7.10 14.84 1.75
C LEU A 62 -6.58 13.83 2.77
N PHE A 63 -5.36 14.01 3.22
CA PHE A 63 -4.77 13.30 4.36
C PHE A 63 -4.55 14.30 5.50
N GLU A 64 -5.18 14.04 6.65
CA GLU A 64 -5.18 14.98 7.79
C GLU A 64 -5.54 16.43 7.36
N GLY A 65 -6.56 16.55 6.51
CA GLY A 65 -7.05 17.82 6.00
C GLY A 65 -6.20 18.50 4.93
N LYS A 66 -5.11 17.88 4.48
CA LYS A 66 -4.21 18.43 3.44
C LYS A 66 -4.33 17.63 2.15
N ASP A 67 -4.49 18.31 1.03
CA ASP A 67 -4.51 17.67 -0.28
C ASP A 67 -3.16 16.99 -0.56
N ILE A 68 -3.19 15.68 -0.80
CA ILE A 68 -1.97 14.90 -1.06
C ILE A 68 -1.27 15.28 -2.36
N ALA A 69 -2.01 15.77 -3.36
CA ALA A 69 -1.44 16.25 -4.62
C ALA A 69 -0.65 17.54 -4.41
N GLN A 70 -1.18 18.48 -3.64
CA GLN A 70 -0.50 19.74 -3.30
C GLN A 70 0.68 19.52 -2.35
N ALA A 71 0.54 18.60 -1.38
CA ALA A 71 1.61 18.24 -0.45
C ALA A 71 2.74 17.41 -1.09
N GLY A 72 2.48 16.82 -2.27
CA GLY A 72 3.42 15.99 -3.02
C GLY A 72 3.20 14.49 -2.79
N LEU A 73 2.81 13.80 -3.85
CA LEU A 73 2.50 12.35 -3.82
C LEU A 73 3.68 11.49 -3.34
N ALA A 74 4.91 11.86 -3.73
CA ALA A 74 6.10 11.14 -3.28
C ALA A 74 6.30 11.22 -1.75
N GLY A 75 6.06 12.39 -1.16
CA GLY A 75 6.08 12.59 0.28
C GLY A 75 4.98 11.79 0.99
N HIS A 76 3.79 11.79 0.43
CA HIS A 76 2.66 11.00 0.94
C HIS A 76 2.98 9.50 0.96
N ARG A 77 3.46 8.94 -0.16
CA ARG A 77 3.91 7.54 -0.23
C ARG A 77 4.98 7.20 0.79
N LYS A 78 5.95 8.11 0.96
CA LYS A 78 7.10 7.88 1.83
C LYS A 78 6.77 7.98 3.31
N LYS A 79 5.82 8.82 3.72
CA LYS A 79 5.59 9.14 5.14
C LYS A 79 4.30 8.56 5.69
N ASN A 80 3.26 8.46 4.87
CA ASN A 80 1.90 8.27 5.34
C ASN A 80 1.30 6.92 4.94
N VAL A 81 1.88 6.22 3.96
CA VAL A 81 1.26 5.02 3.37
C VAL A 81 2.24 3.87 3.32
N SER A 82 1.74 2.67 3.53
CA SER A 82 2.45 1.43 3.24
C SER A 82 1.55 0.50 2.44
N PHE A 83 2.14 -0.22 1.48
CA PHE A 83 1.41 -1.11 0.59
C PHE A 83 1.76 -2.57 0.84
N ILE A 84 0.73 -3.41 0.82
CA ILE A 84 0.85 -4.85 0.65
C ILE A 84 0.12 -5.20 -0.65
N PHE A 85 0.89 -5.51 -1.69
CA PHE A 85 0.31 -5.84 -3.00
C PHE A 85 -0.16 -7.28 -3.06
N GLN A 86 -1.16 -7.55 -3.91
CA GLN A 86 -1.67 -8.90 -4.14
C GLN A 86 -0.59 -9.86 -4.67
N SER A 87 0.31 -9.38 -5.53
CA SER A 87 1.46 -10.11 -6.07
C SER A 87 2.72 -10.04 -5.21
N TYR A 88 2.60 -9.51 -4.00
CA TYR A 88 3.65 -9.27 -3.00
C TYR A 88 4.75 -8.27 -3.42
N ASN A 89 5.10 -8.17 -4.69
CA ASN A 89 6.16 -7.31 -5.24
C ASN A 89 7.48 -7.41 -4.46
N LEU A 90 7.88 -8.63 -4.15
CA LEU A 90 9.19 -8.91 -3.57
C LEU A 90 10.25 -8.90 -4.67
N ILE A 91 11.47 -8.55 -4.31
CA ILE A 91 12.60 -8.63 -5.22
C ILE A 91 13.10 -10.08 -5.24
N ASP A 92 12.92 -10.74 -6.37
CA ASP A 92 13.06 -12.20 -6.55
C ASP A 92 14.44 -12.76 -6.20
N TYR A 93 15.49 -12.01 -6.45
CA TYR A 93 16.87 -12.44 -6.17
C TYR A 93 17.34 -12.11 -4.74
N MET A 94 16.51 -11.48 -3.94
CA MET A 94 16.80 -11.10 -2.57
C MET A 94 16.26 -12.11 -1.55
N THR A 95 16.86 -12.09 -0.37
CA THR A 95 16.33 -12.79 0.82
C THR A 95 15.17 -12.00 1.46
N PRO A 96 14.36 -12.61 2.34
CA PRO A 96 13.39 -11.90 3.16
C PRO A 96 13.98 -10.71 3.92
N GLN A 97 15.16 -10.89 4.55
CA GLN A 97 15.80 -9.79 5.27
C GLN A 97 16.17 -8.62 4.36
N GLU A 98 16.70 -8.89 3.18
CA GLU A 98 17.05 -7.86 2.20
C GLU A 98 15.81 -7.14 1.69
N ASN A 99 14.72 -7.86 1.37
CA ASN A 99 13.44 -7.25 0.97
C ASN A 99 12.88 -6.30 2.04
N VAL A 100 12.93 -6.67 3.31
CA VAL A 100 12.48 -5.80 4.42
C VAL A 100 13.37 -4.57 4.55
N ARG A 101 14.67 -4.71 4.40
CA ARG A 101 15.64 -3.61 4.51
C ARG A 101 15.52 -2.56 3.41
N LEU A 102 14.86 -2.85 2.30
CA LEU A 102 14.59 -1.85 1.24
C LEU A 102 13.80 -0.65 1.76
N THR A 103 12.97 -0.87 2.75
CA THR A 103 12.05 0.17 3.27
C THR A 103 12.39 0.63 4.68
N SER A 104 13.27 -0.07 5.40
CA SER A 104 13.56 0.24 6.80
C SER A 104 15.04 0.05 7.12
N LYS A 105 15.58 0.96 7.93
CA LYS A 105 16.92 0.86 8.51
C LYS A 105 16.96 -0.04 9.76
N LYS A 106 15.80 -0.45 10.27
CA LYS A 106 15.70 -1.31 11.45
C LYS A 106 16.08 -2.75 11.10
N PRO A 107 16.57 -3.52 12.07
CA PRO A 107 16.84 -4.95 11.87
C PRO A 107 15.59 -5.68 11.36
N ALA A 108 15.73 -6.39 10.23
CA ALA A 108 14.60 -7.06 9.58
C ALA A 108 14.13 -8.33 10.33
N LEU A 109 15.08 -9.05 10.95
CA LEU A 109 14.82 -10.36 11.56
C LEU A 109 13.70 -10.34 12.61
N PRO A 110 13.65 -9.38 13.56
CA PRO A 110 12.57 -9.35 14.55
C PRO A 110 11.17 -9.24 13.93
N PHE A 111 11.01 -8.49 12.83
CA PHE A 111 9.72 -8.40 12.12
C PHE A 111 9.34 -9.72 11.45
N LEU A 112 10.32 -10.40 10.84
CA LEU A 112 10.11 -11.68 10.19
C LEU A 112 9.77 -12.78 11.20
N GLU A 113 10.48 -12.86 12.31
CA GLU A 113 10.23 -13.83 13.39
C GLU A 113 8.85 -13.64 14.02
N ARG A 114 8.42 -12.39 14.25
CA ARG A 114 7.06 -12.09 14.74
C ARG A 114 5.95 -12.56 13.79
N LEU A 115 6.25 -12.68 12.51
CA LEU A 115 5.33 -13.20 11.50
C LEU A 115 5.55 -14.69 11.21
N GLY A 116 6.36 -15.36 12.00
CA GLY A 116 6.52 -16.82 11.97
C GLY A 116 7.52 -17.34 10.94
N LEU A 117 8.43 -16.51 10.43
CA LEU A 117 9.58 -16.98 9.65
C LEU A 117 10.74 -17.30 10.59
N THR A 118 11.38 -18.43 10.37
CA THR A 118 12.61 -18.79 11.09
C THR A 118 13.79 -17.95 10.60
N ARG A 119 14.85 -17.91 11.42
CA ARG A 119 16.10 -17.25 11.04
C ARG A 119 16.70 -17.85 9.77
N GLU A 120 16.58 -19.17 9.59
CA GLU A 120 17.06 -19.85 8.40
C GLU A 120 16.25 -19.48 7.16
N GLU A 121 14.92 -19.51 7.25
CA GLU A 121 14.02 -19.08 6.16
C GLU A 121 14.26 -17.61 5.77
N SER A 122 14.54 -16.74 6.72
CA SER A 122 14.80 -15.33 6.47
C SER A 122 16.09 -15.02 5.70
N LYS A 123 16.97 -16.03 5.55
CA LYS A 123 18.23 -15.95 4.77
C LYS A 123 18.17 -16.68 3.45
N ARG A 124 17.12 -17.40 3.14
CA ARG A 124 16.94 -18.08 1.84
C ARG A 124 16.53 -17.08 0.78
N ASN A 125 16.73 -17.45 -0.49
CA ASN A 125 16.12 -16.71 -1.58
C ASN A 125 14.59 -16.73 -1.44
N VAL A 126 13.95 -15.58 -1.61
CA VAL A 126 12.51 -15.41 -1.38
C VAL A 126 11.65 -16.31 -2.27
N LEU A 127 12.11 -16.66 -3.47
CA LEU A 127 11.41 -17.58 -4.38
C LEU A 127 11.37 -19.04 -3.88
N LYS A 128 12.23 -19.41 -2.92
CA LYS A 128 12.22 -20.74 -2.28
C LYS A 128 11.23 -20.84 -1.13
N LEU A 129 10.55 -19.77 -0.80
CA LEU A 129 9.51 -19.73 0.23
C LEU A 129 8.15 -20.07 -0.36
N SER A 130 7.24 -20.62 0.46
CA SER A 130 5.83 -20.79 0.08
C SER A 130 5.16 -19.43 -0.16
N GLY A 131 4.03 -19.43 -0.88
CA GLY A 131 3.25 -18.22 -1.12
C GLY A 131 2.83 -17.51 0.18
N GLY A 132 2.42 -18.26 1.20
CA GLY A 132 2.08 -17.71 2.51
C GLY A 132 3.28 -17.12 3.25
N GLN A 133 4.47 -17.70 3.12
CA GLN A 133 5.70 -17.14 3.66
C GLN A 133 6.11 -15.87 2.91
N GLN A 134 6.01 -15.85 1.58
CA GLN A 134 6.25 -14.65 0.77
C GLN A 134 5.31 -13.51 1.15
N GLN A 135 4.03 -13.82 1.37
CA GLN A 135 3.05 -12.83 1.84
C GLN A 135 3.47 -12.24 3.19
N ARG A 136 3.93 -13.07 4.12
CA ARG A 136 4.42 -12.62 5.44
C ARG A 136 5.67 -11.74 5.32
N VAL A 137 6.56 -12.00 4.36
CA VAL A 137 7.69 -11.11 4.04
C VAL A 137 7.20 -9.75 3.56
N ALA A 138 6.19 -9.71 2.68
CA ALA A 138 5.60 -8.46 2.20
C ALA A 138 4.95 -7.65 3.35
N ILE A 139 4.27 -8.33 4.28
CA ILE A 139 3.72 -7.72 5.49
C ILE A 139 4.84 -7.17 6.39
N ALA A 140 5.90 -7.95 6.65
CA ALA A 140 7.05 -7.51 7.43
C ALA A 140 7.68 -6.24 6.84
N ARG A 141 7.86 -6.18 5.52
CA ARG A 141 8.36 -5.01 4.82
C ARG A 141 7.46 -3.79 5.04
N ALA A 142 6.15 -3.96 4.91
CA ALA A 142 5.18 -2.89 5.09
C ALA A 142 5.17 -2.35 6.53
N VAL A 143 5.16 -3.24 7.52
CA VAL A 143 5.13 -2.87 8.96
C VAL A 143 6.44 -2.25 9.42
N SER A 144 7.58 -2.74 8.94
CA SER A 144 8.90 -2.21 9.32
C SER A 144 9.12 -0.76 8.88
N TYR A 145 8.40 -0.32 7.86
CA TYR A 145 8.48 1.04 7.34
C TYR A 145 7.78 2.06 8.24
N THR A 146 6.64 1.71 8.81
CA THR A 146 5.76 2.61 9.57
C THR A 146 6.20 2.82 11.03
N HIS A 147 7.18 2.09 11.48
CA HIS A 147 7.69 2.13 12.85
C HIS A 147 9.23 2.18 12.83
#